data_0ccd5238802aaf308c29087af6c8f425
#
_entry.id   0ccd5238802aaf308c29087af6c8f425
#
_cell.length_a   1.000
_cell.length_b   1.000
_cell.length_c   1.000
_cell.angle_alpha   90.00
_cell.angle_beta   90.00
_cell.angle_gamma   90.00
#
_symmetry.space_group_name_H-M   'P 1'
#
loop_
_entity.id
_entity.type
_entity.pdbx_description
1 polymer ?
#
loop_
_entity_poly.entity_id
_entity_poly.type
_entity_poly.pdbx_seq_one_letter_code
_entity_poly.pdbx_strand_id
1 'polypeptide(L)'
;MIKIIQGDITTLAVDAIVNAANQVMLGGGGVDGAIHRAAGPELYKACRKVPEVRPGVRCPTGEARITPGFRLPAKYVIHTVGPVYREITAPCGGSRPMGKRTRRAERVPRQHGEPEKLAACYRNSLALAAENGCKSIAFPCISTGIYGYPKEEAAKIAVREVEEFLAAKNAKDAEGMEVAFCCFSERDKRVYENLLPS
;
A
#
# COMPACT_ATOMS: atom_id res chain seq x y z
N MET A 1 3.40 -8.99 16.04
CA MET A 1 1.92 -8.96 16.31
C MET A 1 1.23 -8.15 15.23
N ILE A 2 0.08 -8.60 14.70
CA ILE A 2 -0.71 -7.86 13.69
C ILE A 2 -1.91 -7.22 14.39
N LYS A 3 -2.19 -5.93 14.09
CA LYS A 3 -3.35 -5.18 14.57
C LYS A 3 -4.14 -4.60 13.42
N ILE A 4 -5.44 -4.45 13.60
CA ILE A 4 -6.33 -3.77 12.65
C ILE A 4 -6.87 -2.52 13.34
N ILE A 5 -6.64 -1.35 12.75
CA ILE A 5 -7.02 -0.06 13.31
C ILE A 5 -7.93 0.64 12.32
N GLN A 6 -9.03 1.22 12.79
CA GLN A 6 -9.80 2.18 12.00
C GLN A 6 -9.41 3.60 12.42
N GLY A 7 -8.99 4.41 11.46
CA GLY A 7 -8.62 5.79 11.76
C GLY A 7 -7.78 6.47 10.69
N ASP A 8 -7.21 7.58 11.09
CA ASP A 8 -6.28 8.37 10.27
C ASP A 8 -4.84 7.94 10.59
N ILE A 9 -4.14 7.39 9.61
CA ILE A 9 -2.76 6.91 9.75
C ILE A 9 -1.79 8.01 10.17
N THR A 10 -2.13 9.28 9.89
CA THR A 10 -1.28 10.43 10.22
C THR A 10 -1.22 10.73 11.72
N THR A 11 -2.13 10.15 12.50
CA THR A 11 -2.21 10.36 13.96
C THR A 11 -1.54 9.24 14.77
N LEU A 12 -1.05 8.20 14.11
CA LEU A 12 -0.50 7.03 14.78
C LEU A 12 0.92 7.29 15.29
N ALA A 13 1.13 7.05 16.59
CA ALA A 13 2.44 7.09 17.23
C ALA A 13 3.16 5.73 17.08
N VAL A 14 3.68 5.47 15.88
CA VAL A 14 4.46 4.29 15.52
C VAL A 14 5.84 4.68 15.00
N ASP A 15 6.76 3.73 14.84
CA ASP A 15 8.07 4.07 14.28
C ASP A 15 7.98 4.46 12.82
N ALA A 16 7.17 3.75 12.02
CA ALA A 16 6.98 4.09 10.62
C ALA A 16 5.50 4.00 10.20
N ILE A 17 5.06 4.96 9.40
CA ILE A 17 3.82 4.85 8.63
C ILE A 17 4.16 4.67 7.15
N VAL A 18 3.35 3.88 6.44
CA VAL A 18 3.50 3.69 5.01
C VAL A 18 2.61 4.66 4.24
N ASN A 19 3.18 5.30 3.25
CA ASN A 19 2.50 6.17 2.31
C ASN A 19 2.27 5.44 0.98
N ALA A 20 1.02 5.31 0.56
CA ALA A 20 0.67 4.88 -0.79
C ALA A 20 0.89 6.04 -1.76
N ALA A 21 2.15 6.26 -2.13
CA ALA A 21 2.61 7.35 -2.96
C ALA A 21 2.40 7.09 -4.46
N ASN A 22 2.64 8.11 -5.26
CA ASN A 22 2.86 7.97 -6.70
C ASN A 22 4.37 7.92 -7.02
N GLN A 23 4.72 7.60 -8.27
CA GLN A 23 6.12 7.43 -8.67
C GLN A 23 6.97 8.71 -8.54
N VAL A 24 6.36 9.88 -8.59
CA VAL A 24 7.04 11.17 -8.47
C VAL A 24 7.41 11.48 -7.02
N MET A 25 6.64 10.97 -6.04
CA MET A 25 6.79 11.19 -4.59
C MET A 25 6.63 12.67 -4.14
N LEU A 26 5.95 13.50 -4.90
CA LEU A 26 5.80 14.93 -4.60
C LEU A 26 4.39 15.29 -4.11
N GLY A 27 3.72 14.35 -3.47
CA GLY A 27 2.35 14.49 -3.00
C GLY A 27 1.32 14.12 -4.06
N GLY A 28 0.08 14.01 -3.63
CA GLY A 28 -1.06 13.60 -4.45
C GLY A 28 -2.37 13.70 -3.71
N GLY A 29 -3.33 12.86 -4.08
CA GLY A 29 -4.62 12.74 -3.40
C GLY A 29 -4.63 11.65 -2.32
N GLY A 30 -5.79 11.49 -1.68
CA GLY A 30 -6.01 10.42 -0.69
C GLY A 30 -5.02 10.46 0.48
N VAL A 31 -4.53 9.29 0.89
CA VAL A 31 -3.59 9.15 2.01
C VAL A 31 -2.28 9.88 1.77
N ASP A 32 -1.76 9.92 0.53
CA ASP A 32 -0.54 10.64 0.19
C ASP A 32 -0.67 12.13 0.48
N GLY A 33 -1.77 12.75 0.05
CA GLY A 33 -2.05 14.16 0.35
C GLY A 33 -2.26 14.41 1.85
N ALA A 34 -2.90 13.50 2.58
CA ALA A 34 -3.10 13.62 4.02
C ALA A 34 -1.75 13.59 4.77
N ILE A 35 -0.88 12.64 4.44
CA ILE A 35 0.46 12.52 5.03
C ILE A 35 1.31 13.77 4.72
N HIS A 36 1.33 14.24 3.48
CA HIS A 36 2.07 15.46 3.13
C HIS A 36 1.59 16.70 3.88
N ARG A 37 0.27 16.86 4.06
CA ARG A 37 -0.28 17.98 4.85
C ARG A 37 0.10 17.89 6.33
N ALA A 38 -0.02 16.71 6.93
CA ALA A 38 0.27 16.48 8.33
C ALA A 38 1.77 16.60 8.66
N ALA A 39 2.63 16.05 7.80
CA ALA A 39 4.09 16.11 7.95
C ALA A 39 4.68 17.51 7.73
N GLY A 40 3.99 18.37 7.00
CA GLY A 40 4.47 19.70 6.68
C GLY A 40 5.39 19.76 5.44
N PRO A 41 5.83 20.98 5.07
CA PRO A 41 6.58 21.21 3.82
C PRO A 41 7.96 20.54 3.80
N GLU A 42 8.49 20.14 4.94
CA GLU A 42 9.77 19.45 5.08
C GLU A 42 9.74 18.08 4.41
N LEU A 43 8.61 17.36 4.47
CA LEU A 43 8.44 16.07 3.80
C LEU A 43 8.57 16.23 2.28
N TYR A 44 7.93 17.23 1.71
CA TYR A 44 8.05 17.53 0.28
C TYR A 44 9.51 17.80 -0.12
N LYS A 45 10.23 18.61 0.68
CA LYS A 45 11.66 18.89 0.46
C LYS A 45 12.51 17.64 0.53
N ALA A 46 12.22 16.73 1.47
CA ALA A 46 12.91 15.45 1.60
C ALA A 46 12.63 14.54 0.39
N CYS A 47 11.38 14.41 -0.03
CA CYS A 47 11.00 13.63 -1.20
C CYS A 47 11.69 14.15 -2.48
N ARG A 48 11.83 15.47 -2.65
CA ARG A 48 12.56 16.06 -3.78
C ARG A 48 14.04 15.69 -3.83
N LYS A 49 14.66 15.39 -2.69
CA LYS A 49 16.06 14.96 -2.61
C LYS A 49 16.27 13.49 -2.95
N VAL A 50 15.21 12.68 -2.96
CA VAL A 50 15.28 11.29 -3.39
C VAL A 50 15.68 11.27 -4.87
N PRO A 51 16.77 10.55 -5.25
CA PRO A 51 17.21 10.50 -6.64
C PRO A 51 16.15 9.95 -7.57
N GLU A 52 16.02 10.52 -8.75
CA GLU A 52 15.22 9.95 -9.81
C GLU A 52 15.96 8.77 -10.44
N VAL A 53 15.31 7.60 -10.50
CA VAL A 53 15.84 6.41 -11.21
C VAL A 53 15.65 6.53 -12.72
N ARG A 54 14.71 7.40 -13.13
CA ARG A 54 14.48 7.86 -14.50
C ARG A 54 13.67 9.15 -14.45
N PRO A 55 13.60 9.96 -15.51
CA PRO A 55 12.90 11.25 -15.50
C PRO A 55 11.49 11.13 -14.92
N GLY A 56 11.21 11.92 -13.87
CA GLY A 56 9.92 11.94 -13.17
C GLY A 56 9.60 10.74 -12.29
N VAL A 57 10.53 9.79 -12.08
CA VAL A 57 10.32 8.60 -11.26
C VAL A 57 11.37 8.49 -10.16
N ARG A 58 10.97 8.72 -8.90
CA ARG A 58 11.79 8.51 -7.70
C ARG A 58 11.57 7.15 -7.06
N CYS A 59 10.33 6.68 -7.09
CA CYS A 59 9.95 5.37 -6.55
C CYS A 59 9.17 4.60 -7.62
N PRO A 60 9.77 3.61 -8.28
CA PRO A 60 9.05 2.71 -9.19
C PRO A 60 7.96 1.91 -8.50
N THR A 61 6.98 1.42 -9.27
CA THR A 61 5.90 0.57 -8.75
C THR A 61 6.46 -0.71 -8.14
N GLY A 62 6.10 -1.01 -6.91
CA GLY A 62 6.57 -2.15 -6.13
C GLY A 62 7.78 -1.83 -5.25
N GLU A 63 8.49 -0.72 -5.48
CA GLU A 63 9.61 -0.29 -4.65
C GLU A 63 9.17 0.57 -3.46
N ALA A 64 10.11 0.83 -2.54
CA ALA A 64 9.89 1.68 -1.39
C ALA A 64 11.05 2.64 -1.15
N ARG A 65 10.79 3.78 -0.53
CA ARG A 65 11.76 4.81 -0.10
C ARG A 65 11.39 5.27 1.31
N ILE A 66 12.37 5.66 2.10
CA ILE A 66 12.15 6.14 3.47
C ILE A 66 12.55 7.61 3.62
N THR A 67 11.77 8.35 4.39
CA THR A 67 12.08 9.71 4.81
C THR A 67 11.74 9.88 6.30
N PRO A 68 12.28 10.90 6.98
CA PRO A 68 11.78 11.28 8.31
C PRO A 68 10.29 11.65 8.28
N GLY A 69 9.61 11.49 9.43
CA GLY A 69 8.19 11.81 9.61
C GLY A 69 7.90 13.30 9.84
N PHE A 70 8.91 14.08 10.20
CA PHE A 70 8.84 15.54 10.50
C PHE A 70 7.80 15.86 11.57
N ARG A 71 6.66 16.50 11.21
CA ARG A 71 5.61 16.89 12.17
C ARG A 71 4.65 15.75 12.52
N LEU A 72 4.79 14.58 11.90
CA LEU A 72 4.00 13.40 12.24
C LEU A 72 4.44 12.84 13.60
N PRO A 73 3.54 12.16 14.34
CA PRO A 73 3.92 11.35 15.50
C PRO A 73 4.86 10.19 15.12
N ALA A 74 4.76 9.68 13.90
CA ALA A 74 5.62 8.63 13.38
C ALA A 74 7.03 9.17 13.08
N LYS A 75 8.06 8.39 13.42
CA LYS A 75 9.46 8.77 13.17
C LYS A 75 9.81 8.81 11.68
N TYR A 76 9.24 7.89 10.91
CA TYR A 76 9.51 7.71 9.50
C TYR A 76 8.24 7.64 8.66
N VAL A 77 8.37 8.05 7.39
CA VAL A 77 7.40 7.75 6.33
C VAL A 77 8.08 6.85 5.31
N ILE A 78 7.53 5.67 5.08
CA ILE A 78 7.97 4.76 4.02
C ILE A 78 7.02 4.93 2.84
N HIS A 79 7.53 5.49 1.76
CA HIS A 79 6.80 5.73 0.53
C HIS A 79 6.90 4.51 -0.38
N THR A 80 5.77 3.91 -0.73
CA THR A 80 5.71 2.82 -1.70
C THR A 80 4.66 3.11 -2.76
N VAL A 81 4.86 2.59 -3.96
CA VAL A 81 3.98 2.84 -5.10
C VAL A 81 3.29 1.55 -5.51
N GLY A 82 2.03 1.44 -5.15
CA GLY A 82 1.22 0.30 -5.55
C GLY A 82 0.86 0.31 -7.04
N PRO A 83 0.51 -0.85 -7.61
CA PRO A 83 0.08 -0.96 -9.00
C PRO A 83 -1.29 -0.33 -9.21
N VAL A 84 -1.50 0.23 -10.40
CA VAL A 84 -2.84 0.60 -10.89
C VAL A 84 -3.49 -0.68 -11.40
N TYR A 85 -4.62 -1.03 -10.82
CA TYR A 85 -5.41 -2.18 -11.26
C TYR A 85 -6.20 -1.81 -12.52
N ARG A 86 -6.03 -2.57 -13.59
CA ARG A 86 -6.76 -2.38 -14.84
C ARG A 86 -7.61 -3.61 -15.13
N GLU A 87 -8.92 -3.46 -15.06
CA GLU A 87 -9.82 -4.46 -15.65
C GLU A 87 -9.69 -4.39 -17.18
N ILE A 88 -9.28 -5.49 -17.79
CA ILE A 88 -9.36 -5.60 -19.24
C ILE A 88 -10.74 -6.14 -19.57
N THR A 89 -11.63 -5.25 -20.04
CA THR A 89 -12.81 -5.69 -20.77
C THR A 89 -12.32 -6.36 -22.04
N ALA A 90 -12.60 -7.67 -22.20
CA ALA A 90 -12.32 -8.35 -23.46
C ALA A 90 -12.97 -7.56 -24.61
N PRO A 91 -12.27 -7.29 -25.73
CA PRO A 91 -12.89 -6.65 -26.87
C PRO A 91 -14.06 -7.54 -27.31
N CYS A 92 -15.25 -6.97 -27.37
CA CYS A 92 -16.39 -7.63 -27.99
C CYS A 92 -16.09 -7.80 -29.47
N GLY A 93 -15.36 -8.86 -29.82
CA GLY A 93 -15.21 -9.31 -31.19
C GLY A 93 -16.45 -10.12 -31.56
N GLY A 94 -17.31 -9.57 -32.42
CA GLY A 94 -18.44 -10.29 -32.97
C GLY A 94 -19.63 -9.36 -33.17
N SER A 95 -20.02 -9.19 -34.44
CA SER A 95 -21.24 -8.54 -34.90
C SER A 95 -22.44 -8.93 -34.06
N ARG A 96 -23.18 -7.94 -33.54
CA ARG A 96 -24.39 -8.10 -32.74
C ARG A 96 -25.49 -8.79 -33.54
N PRO A 97 -26.10 -9.87 -33.05
CA PRO A 97 -27.53 -10.14 -33.30
C PRO A 97 -28.32 -9.43 -32.24
N MET A 98 -29.33 -8.69 -32.68
CA MET A 98 -30.30 -8.00 -31.87
C MET A 98 -31.14 -9.02 -31.07
N GLY A 99 -31.16 -8.90 -29.75
CA GLY A 99 -32.14 -9.54 -28.89
C GLY A 99 -31.56 -10.53 -27.88
N LYS A 100 -31.67 -10.17 -26.61
CA LYS A 100 -31.73 -10.90 -25.35
C LYS A 100 -30.63 -10.61 -24.35
N ARG A 101 -31.09 -10.04 -23.23
CA ARG A 101 -30.54 -10.03 -21.85
C ARG A 101 -29.03 -10.18 -21.73
N THR A 102 -28.41 -9.07 -21.34
CA THR A 102 -27.03 -8.95 -20.93
C THR A 102 -26.64 -10.02 -19.90
N ARG A 103 -25.95 -11.07 -20.32
CA ARG A 103 -25.14 -11.85 -19.42
C ARG A 103 -24.04 -10.91 -18.89
N ARG A 104 -23.97 -10.77 -17.56
CA ARG A 104 -22.87 -10.11 -16.86
C ARG A 104 -21.58 -10.74 -17.39
N ALA A 105 -20.76 -9.98 -18.11
CA ALA A 105 -19.48 -10.45 -18.59
C ALA A 105 -18.69 -10.94 -17.37
N GLU A 106 -18.24 -12.19 -17.39
CA GLU A 106 -17.32 -12.70 -16.38
C GLU A 106 -16.04 -11.86 -16.47
N ARG A 107 -15.73 -11.17 -15.38
CA ARG A 107 -14.53 -10.37 -15.25
C ARG A 107 -13.36 -11.34 -15.05
N VAL A 108 -12.60 -11.58 -16.10
CA VAL A 108 -11.36 -12.35 -16.00
C VAL A 108 -10.23 -11.36 -15.69
N PRO A 109 -9.62 -11.43 -14.50
CA PRO A 109 -8.44 -10.62 -14.19
C PRO A 109 -7.29 -11.06 -15.09
N ARG A 110 -6.81 -10.18 -15.98
CA ARG A 110 -5.49 -10.40 -16.59
C ARG A 110 -4.44 -9.90 -15.61
N GLN A 111 -3.74 -10.83 -14.99
CA GLN A 111 -2.61 -10.56 -14.11
C GLN A 111 -1.39 -10.15 -14.95
N HIS A 112 -1.15 -8.85 -15.08
CA HIS A 112 0.09 -8.31 -15.65
C HIS A 112 1.13 -7.99 -14.57
N GLY A 113 1.25 -8.87 -13.55
CA GLY A 113 2.20 -8.68 -12.46
C GLY A 113 1.75 -7.69 -11.38
N GLU A 114 0.48 -7.21 -11.42
CA GLU A 114 -0.06 -6.34 -10.36
C GLU A 114 -0.03 -7.00 -8.97
N PRO A 115 -0.42 -8.29 -8.80
CA PRO A 115 -0.33 -8.95 -7.50
C PRO A 115 1.09 -8.99 -6.95
N GLU A 116 2.09 -9.31 -7.79
CA GLU A 116 3.49 -9.34 -7.38
C GLU A 116 4.04 -7.96 -7.05
N LYS A 117 3.65 -6.93 -7.81
CA LYS A 117 4.03 -5.55 -7.50
C LYS A 117 3.40 -5.06 -6.20
N LEU A 118 2.16 -5.44 -5.92
CA LEU A 118 1.51 -5.13 -4.65
C LEU A 118 2.19 -5.86 -3.48
N ALA A 119 2.50 -7.13 -3.64
CA ALA A 119 3.27 -7.91 -2.68
C ALA A 119 4.64 -7.27 -2.41
N ALA A 120 5.35 -6.85 -3.46
CA ALA A 120 6.64 -6.16 -3.33
C ALA A 120 6.54 -4.85 -2.54
N CYS A 121 5.42 -4.12 -2.61
CA CYS A 121 5.21 -2.92 -1.79
C CYS A 121 5.28 -3.25 -0.29
N TYR A 122 4.63 -4.32 0.14
CA TYR A 122 4.65 -4.74 1.54
C TYR A 122 6.02 -5.26 1.95
N ARG A 123 6.62 -6.18 1.18
CA ARG A 123 7.97 -6.73 1.46
C ARG A 123 9.02 -5.64 1.58
N ASN A 124 9.10 -4.76 0.58
CA ASN A 124 10.10 -3.70 0.57
C ASN A 124 9.88 -2.67 1.69
N SER A 125 8.63 -2.39 2.06
CA SER A 125 8.33 -1.50 3.18
C SER A 125 8.72 -2.13 4.52
N LEU A 126 8.45 -3.41 4.72
CA LEU A 126 8.84 -4.15 5.93
C LEU A 126 10.36 -4.25 6.05
N ALA A 127 11.05 -4.56 4.95
CA ALA A 127 12.51 -4.61 4.91
C ALA A 127 13.13 -3.25 5.29
N LEU A 128 12.66 -2.15 4.69
CA LEU A 128 13.15 -0.80 5.04
C LEU A 128 12.86 -0.43 6.50
N ALA A 129 11.69 -0.82 7.05
CA ALA A 129 11.39 -0.59 8.45
C ALA A 129 12.37 -1.35 9.36
N ALA A 130 12.64 -2.62 9.07
CA ALA A 130 13.58 -3.46 9.80
C ALA A 130 15.01 -2.90 9.73
N GLU A 131 15.50 -2.57 8.54
CA GLU A 131 16.83 -1.95 8.31
C GLU A 131 17.03 -0.64 9.09
N ASN A 132 15.93 0.09 9.36
CA ASN A 132 15.96 1.33 10.14
C ASN A 132 15.60 1.12 11.63
N GLY A 133 15.57 -0.12 12.09
CA GLY A 133 15.37 -0.46 13.51
C GLY A 133 13.94 -0.19 14.01
N CYS A 134 12.95 -0.08 13.11
CA CYS A 134 11.56 0.12 13.50
C CYS A 134 11.02 -1.13 14.20
N LYS A 135 10.32 -0.93 15.30
CA LYS A 135 9.60 -1.97 16.05
C LYS A 135 8.09 -1.91 15.81
N SER A 136 7.62 -0.87 15.13
CA SER A 136 6.21 -0.71 14.76
C SER A 136 6.07 -0.04 13.40
N ILE A 137 5.16 -0.57 12.57
CA ILE A 137 4.83 -0.04 11.25
C ILE A 137 3.33 -0.09 11.00
N ALA A 138 2.78 0.96 10.39
CA ALA A 138 1.37 0.99 9.99
C ALA A 138 1.21 1.14 8.47
N PHE A 139 0.36 0.30 7.89
CA PHE A 139 0.04 0.28 6.47
C PHE A 139 -1.35 0.84 6.20
N PRO A 140 -1.54 1.68 5.18
CA PRO A 140 -2.85 1.97 4.61
C PRO A 140 -3.29 0.84 3.67
N CYS A 141 -4.53 0.90 3.17
CA CYS A 141 -5.02 -0.02 2.14
C CYS A 141 -4.42 0.34 0.76
N ILE A 142 -3.22 -0.17 0.46
CA ILE A 142 -2.45 0.17 -0.76
C ILE A 142 -3.24 -0.22 -2.02
N SER A 143 -3.27 0.66 -3.02
CA SER A 143 -3.90 0.51 -4.34
C SER A 143 -5.44 0.39 -4.35
N THR A 144 -6.14 0.34 -3.21
CA THR A 144 -7.59 0.09 -3.16
C THR A 144 -8.46 1.35 -3.36
N GLY A 145 -7.84 2.52 -3.38
CA GLY A 145 -8.50 3.80 -3.67
C GLY A 145 -8.55 4.09 -5.17
N ILE A 146 -7.90 5.19 -5.58
CA ILE A 146 -7.86 5.68 -6.98
C ILE A 146 -7.29 4.62 -7.94
N TYR A 147 -6.39 3.75 -7.48
CA TYR A 147 -5.78 2.69 -8.29
C TYR A 147 -6.70 1.47 -8.50
N GLY A 148 -7.85 1.41 -7.85
CA GLY A 148 -8.95 0.50 -8.15
C GLY A 148 -8.72 -0.98 -7.87
N TYR A 149 -7.69 -1.35 -7.13
CA TYR A 149 -7.45 -2.75 -6.78
C TYR A 149 -8.60 -3.30 -5.93
N PRO A 150 -9.14 -4.50 -6.23
CA PRO A 150 -10.20 -5.12 -5.43
C PRO A 150 -9.76 -5.28 -3.97
N LYS A 151 -10.58 -4.80 -3.03
CA LYS A 151 -10.20 -4.68 -1.62
C LYS A 151 -9.86 -6.02 -0.97
N GLU A 152 -10.68 -7.03 -1.22
CA GLU A 152 -10.51 -8.37 -0.68
C GLU A 152 -9.24 -9.05 -1.21
N GLU A 153 -8.93 -8.86 -2.50
CA GLU A 153 -7.72 -9.42 -3.12
C GLU A 153 -6.47 -8.68 -2.61
N ALA A 154 -6.53 -7.36 -2.52
CA ALA A 154 -5.42 -6.56 -1.98
C ALA A 154 -5.14 -6.90 -0.52
N ALA A 155 -6.17 -7.06 0.31
CA ALA A 155 -6.02 -7.41 1.71
C ALA A 155 -5.43 -8.81 1.91
N LYS A 156 -5.81 -9.80 1.08
CA LYS A 156 -5.20 -11.15 1.11
C LYS A 156 -3.70 -11.10 0.83
N ILE A 157 -3.28 -10.29 -0.16
CA ILE A 157 -1.86 -10.10 -0.45
C ILE A 157 -1.16 -9.43 0.73
N ALA A 158 -1.74 -8.36 1.27
CA ALA A 158 -1.19 -7.62 2.40
C ALA A 158 -0.95 -8.51 3.63
N VAL A 159 -1.97 -9.27 4.02
CA VAL A 159 -1.92 -10.16 5.19
C VAL A 159 -0.86 -11.23 4.98
N ARG A 160 -0.88 -11.90 3.83
CA ARG A 160 0.12 -12.95 3.50
C ARG A 160 1.55 -12.43 3.62
N GLU A 161 1.87 -11.31 2.98
CA GLU A 161 3.24 -10.77 2.98
C GLU A 161 3.71 -10.37 4.39
N VAL A 162 2.79 -9.83 5.21
CA VAL A 162 3.09 -9.49 6.61
C VAL A 162 3.29 -10.74 7.45
N GLU A 163 2.44 -11.76 7.32
CA GLU A 163 2.57 -13.02 8.04
C GLU A 163 3.87 -13.75 7.67
N GLU A 164 4.20 -13.84 6.37
CA GLU A 164 5.44 -14.43 5.89
C GLU A 164 6.67 -13.70 6.45
N PHE A 165 6.65 -12.36 6.46
CA PHE A 165 7.74 -11.56 7.03
C PHE A 165 7.90 -11.81 8.53
N LEU A 166 6.81 -11.81 9.31
CA LEU A 166 6.86 -12.03 10.75
C LEU A 166 7.23 -13.49 11.12
N ALA A 167 6.90 -14.46 10.26
CA ALA A 167 7.23 -15.86 10.44
C ALA A 167 8.67 -16.20 10.05
N ALA A 168 9.36 -15.35 9.31
CA ALA A 168 10.73 -15.61 8.85
C ALA A 168 11.68 -15.71 10.05
N LYS A 169 12.05 -16.95 10.43
CA LYS A 169 12.86 -17.28 11.64
C LYS A 169 14.26 -16.63 11.69
N ASN A 170 14.75 -16.10 10.57
CA ASN A 170 16.09 -15.51 10.47
C ASN A 170 16.10 -13.97 10.54
N ALA A 171 14.95 -13.35 10.70
CA ALA A 171 14.87 -11.92 10.82
C ALA A 171 15.08 -11.50 12.29
N LYS A 172 16.35 -11.42 12.72
CA LYS A 172 16.72 -10.72 13.98
C LYS A 172 16.07 -9.33 14.04
N ASP A 173 15.79 -8.77 12.86
CA ASP A 173 15.20 -7.44 12.66
C ASP A 173 13.66 -7.43 12.75
N ALA A 174 13.00 -8.58 12.55
CA ALA A 174 11.54 -8.74 12.68
C ALA A 174 11.08 -9.14 14.08
N GLU A 175 12.03 -9.49 14.97
CA GLU A 175 11.69 -9.93 16.32
C GLU A 175 10.99 -8.82 17.10
N GLY A 176 9.72 -9.08 17.46
CA GLY A 176 8.90 -8.13 18.18
C GLY A 176 8.28 -7.01 17.36
N MET A 177 8.40 -7.00 16.01
CA MET A 177 7.77 -5.96 15.19
C MET A 177 6.25 -6.03 15.27
N GLU A 178 5.64 -4.90 15.57
CA GLU A 178 4.21 -4.68 15.53
C GLU A 178 3.81 -4.12 14.16
N VAL A 179 2.86 -4.77 13.49
CA VAL A 179 2.34 -4.33 12.20
C VAL A 179 0.86 -3.97 12.34
N ALA A 180 0.48 -2.77 11.94
CA ALA A 180 -0.90 -2.31 11.96
C ALA A 180 -1.42 -2.11 10.53
N PHE A 181 -2.61 -2.64 10.23
CA PHE A 181 -3.38 -2.24 9.06
C PHE A 181 -4.32 -1.11 9.47
N CYS A 182 -4.03 0.11 9.01
CA CYS A 182 -4.82 1.30 9.29
C CYS A 182 -5.86 1.52 8.19
N CYS A 183 -7.10 1.16 8.46
CA CYS A 183 -8.22 1.25 7.55
C CYS A 183 -8.95 2.58 7.75
N PHE A 184 -9.20 3.32 6.68
CA PHE A 184 -9.91 4.59 6.77
C PHE A 184 -11.40 4.40 7.02
N SER A 185 -12.00 3.32 6.49
CA SER A 185 -13.43 3.04 6.64
C SER A 185 -13.67 1.73 7.39
N GLU A 186 -14.84 1.66 8.05
CA GLU A 186 -15.35 0.43 8.66
C GLU A 186 -15.43 -0.75 7.66
N ARG A 187 -15.83 -0.45 6.42
CA ARG A 187 -15.88 -1.46 5.37
C ARG A 187 -14.51 -2.06 5.07
N ASP A 188 -13.47 -1.23 5.02
CA ASP A 188 -12.10 -1.72 4.79
C ASP A 188 -11.60 -2.52 5.99
N LYS A 189 -11.91 -2.07 7.21
CA LYS A 189 -11.58 -2.77 8.45
C LYS A 189 -12.14 -4.19 8.47
N ARG A 190 -13.44 -4.35 8.15
CA ARG A 190 -14.10 -5.68 8.10
C ARG A 190 -13.44 -6.64 7.11
N VAL A 191 -12.88 -6.14 6.01
CA VAL A 191 -12.16 -7.00 5.06
C VAL A 191 -10.95 -7.64 5.70
N TYR A 192 -10.18 -6.88 6.48
CA TYR A 192 -9.01 -7.42 7.20
C TYR A 192 -9.41 -8.29 8.39
N GLU A 193 -10.46 -7.93 9.15
CA GLU A 193 -10.99 -8.73 10.26
C GLU A 193 -11.45 -10.13 9.82
N ASN A 194 -12.00 -10.24 8.61
CA ASN A 194 -12.39 -11.54 8.05
C ASN A 194 -11.20 -12.42 7.63
N LEU A 195 -10.00 -11.86 7.47
CA LEU A 195 -8.79 -12.57 7.06
C LEU A 195 -7.90 -12.94 8.26
N LEU A 196 -7.97 -12.16 9.33
CA LEU A 196 -7.19 -12.33 10.55
C LEU A 196 -8.16 -12.63 11.70
N PRO A 197 -8.53 -13.90 11.92
CA PRO A 197 -9.40 -14.24 13.04
C PRO A 197 -8.74 -13.87 14.37
N SER A 198 -9.58 -13.40 15.30
CA SER A 198 -9.22 -12.95 16.66
C SER A 198 -8.60 -14.04 17.48
#